data_588e1a0d51c82c9b3d37c2c995ca69c0
#
_entry.id   588e1a0d51c82c9b3d37c2c995ca69c0
#
_cell.length_a   1.000
_cell.length_b   1.000
_cell.length_c   1.000
_cell.angle_alpha   90.00
_cell.angle_beta   90.00
_cell.angle_gamma   90.00
#
_symmetry.space_group_name_H-M   'P 1'
#
loop_
_entity.id
_entity.type
_entity.pdbx_description
1 polymer ?
#
loop_
_entity_poly.entity_id
_entity_poly.type
_entity_poly.pdbx_seq_one_letter_code
_entity_poly.pdbx_strand_id
1 'polypeptide(L)'
;VNQCVIKTEKGFDLIGSNIDVADTEINLYSKFSREFILREKLEGIDYDYVVIDSSPNLSMMTINGLMATDLALVPLEPHIFAIKGISALMNTLNLVKRANKGLRHKFFITKFDARINAFKELEAELRESLKDDVLKTKIRIDNAVRTSQNEFKTIFEMKNSKCIEDYENLGEEVKACLKN
;
A
#
# COMPACT_ATOMS: atom_id res chain seq x y z
N VAL A 1 -3.48 -19.58 8.51
CA VAL A 1 -3.28 -18.15 8.83
C VAL A 1 -3.54 -17.88 10.31
N ASN A 2 -4.66 -18.34 10.89
CA ASN A 2 -5.03 -18.07 12.29
C ASN A 2 -3.95 -18.40 13.32
N GLN A 3 -3.09 -19.39 13.07
CA GLN A 3 -1.96 -19.77 13.95
C GLN A 3 -0.78 -18.78 13.91
N CYS A 4 -0.73 -17.92 12.89
CA CYS A 4 0.34 -16.92 12.71
C CYS A 4 -0.09 -15.52 13.16
N VAL A 5 -1.33 -15.36 13.62
CA VAL A 5 -1.87 -14.06 14.04
C VAL A 5 -1.35 -13.71 15.43
N ILE A 6 -0.69 -12.57 15.53
CA ILE A 6 -0.24 -11.97 16.79
C ILE A 6 -1.29 -10.94 17.20
N LYS A 7 -1.91 -11.16 18.36
CA LYS A 7 -2.85 -10.20 18.94
C LYS A 7 -2.09 -9.00 19.49
N THR A 8 -2.53 -7.80 19.12
CA THR A 8 -1.95 -6.56 19.68
C THR A 8 -2.98 -5.79 20.51
N GLU A 9 -2.50 -4.97 21.43
CA GLU A 9 -3.35 -4.08 22.23
C GLU A 9 -3.71 -2.78 21.50
N LYS A 10 -3.27 -2.62 20.22
CA LYS A 10 -3.43 -1.38 19.43
C LYS A 10 -4.68 -1.35 18.54
N GLY A 11 -5.59 -2.31 18.71
CA GLY A 11 -6.84 -2.38 17.94
C GLY A 11 -6.69 -3.03 16.55
N PHE A 12 -5.57 -3.65 16.28
CA PHE A 12 -5.36 -4.47 15.08
C PHE A 12 -4.51 -5.70 15.44
N ASP A 13 -4.61 -6.73 14.63
CA ASP A 13 -3.78 -7.93 14.74
C ASP A 13 -2.70 -7.92 13.66
N LEU A 14 -1.60 -8.63 13.88
CA LEU A 14 -0.45 -8.62 12.99
C LEU A 14 -0.08 -10.04 12.56
N ILE A 15 0.22 -10.20 11.28
CA ILE A 15 0.98 -11.34 10.77
C ILE A 15 2.33 -10.79 10.35
N GLY A 16 3.35 -11.07 11.16
CA GLY A 16 4.71 -10.64 10.89
C GLY A 16 5.39 -11.49 9.82
N SER A 17 6.35 -10.91 9.14
CA SER A 17 7.30 -11.63 8.29
C SER A 17 8.73 -11.38 8.77
N ASN A 18 9.65 -12.23 8.34
CA ASN A 18 11.07 -12.13 8.67
C ASN A 18 11.92 -12.30 7.38
N ILE A 19 13.23 -12.32 7.53
CA ILE A 19 14.18 -12.45 6.42
C ILE A 19 14.01 -13.76 5.64
N ASP A 20 13.45 -14.81 6.26
CA ASP A 20 13.24 -16.14 5.63
C ASP A 20 12.15 -16.08 4.54
N VAL A 21 11.45 -14.96 4.40
CA VAL A 21 10.52 -14.72 3.28
C VAL A 21 11.22 -14.82 1.93
N ALA A 22 12.51 -14.48 1.85
CA ALA A 22 13.29 -14.64 0.61
C ALA A 22 13.38 -16.11 0.17
N ASP A 23 13.62 -17.02 1.11
CA ASP A 23 13.63 -18.47 0.83
C ASP A 23 12.23 -18.99 0.47
N THR A 24 11.21 -18.42 1.10
CA THR A 24 9.81 -18.73 0.77
C THR A 24 9.48 -18.32 -0.65
N GLU A 25 9.96 -17.17 -1.13
CA GLU A 25 9.75 -16.72 -2.50
C GLU A 25 10.35 -17.69 -3.51
N ILE A 26 11.58 -18.19 -3.28
CA ILE A 26 12.22 -19.20 -4.12
C ILE A 26 11.36 -20.48 -4.18
N ASN A 27 10.87 -20.93 -3.03
CA ASN A 27 10.03 -22.11 -2.94
C ASN A 27 8.67 -21.95 -3.63
N LEU A 28 8.14 -20.73 -3.71
CA LEU A 28 6.89 -20.45 -4.43
C LEU A 28 7.01 -20.75 -5.92
N TYR A 29 8.16 -20.54 -6.57
CA TYR A 29 8.31 -20.78 -8.00
C TYR A 29 8.06 -22.24 -8.42
N SER A 30 8.20 -23.20 -7.52
CA SER A 30 7.92 -24.61 -7.75
C SER A 30 6.48 -25.04 -7.46
N LYS A 31 5.65 -24.15 -6.89
CA LYS A 31 4.27 -24.45 -6.51
C LYS A 31 3.30 -24.27 -7.68
N PHE A 32 2.29 -25.13 -7.75
CA PHE A 32 1.13 -24.94 -8.60
C PHE A 32 0.29 -23.76 -8.10
N SER A 33 -0.30 -22.99 -9.01
CA SER A 33 -1.14 -21.81 -8.68
C SER A 33 -0.48 -20.87 -7.67
N ARG A 34 0.82 -20.76 -7.77
CA ARG A 34 1.69 -20.03 -6.80
C ARG A 34 1.28 -18.59 -6.55
N GLU A 35 0.64 -17.96 -7.52
CA GLU A 35 0.14 -16.59 -7.44
C GLU A 35 -1.11 -16.45 -6.55
N PHE A 36 -1.82 -17.53 -6.26
CA PHE A 36 -3.06 -17.52 -5.46
C PHE A 36 -2.88 -17.99 -4.02
N ILE A 37 -1.67 -18.40 -3.62
CA ILE A 37 -1.43 -19.02 -2.31
C ILE A 37 -1.85 -18.09 -1.16
N LEU A 38 -1.53 -16.80 -1.23
CA LEU A 38 -1.93 -15.86 -0.18
C LEU A 38 -3.45 -15.69 -0.14
N ARG A 39 -4.10 -15.56 -1.30
CA ARG A 39 -5.55 -15.46 -1.40
C ARG A 39 -6.24 -16.66 -0.74
N GLU A 40 -5.82 -17.89 -1.08
CA GLU A 40 -6.36 -19.12 -0.48
C GLU A 40 -6.13 -19.17 1.04
N LYS A 41 -4.99 -18.66 1.51
CA LYS A 41 -4.68 -18.61 2.95
C LYS A 41 -5.49 -17.56 3.71
N LEU A 42 -5.98 -16.53 3.04
CA LEU A 42 -6.82 -15.48 3.62
C LEU A 42 -8.31 -15.83 3.55
N GLU A 43 -8.70 -16.90 2.86
CA GLU A 43 -10.09 -17.36 2.85
C GLU A 43 -10.59 -17.72 4.25
N GLY A 44 -11.78 -17.23 4.60
CA GLY A 44 -12.44 -17.54 5.87
C GLY A 44 -11.85 -16.84 7.11
N ILE A 45 -10.97 -15.85 6.93
CA ILE A 45 -10.58 -14.99 8.05
C ILE A 45 -11.69 -13.96 8.33
N ASP A 46 -11.90 -13.69 9.63
CA ASP A 46 -12.96 -12.80 10.10
C ASP A 46 -12.34 -11.45 10.54
N TYR A 47 -12.12 -10.56 9.55
CA TYR A 47 -11.63 -9.19 9.73
C TYR A 47 -12.35 -8.25 8.77
N ASP A 48 -12.69 -7.05 9.25
CA ASP A 48 -13.29 -6.01 8.40
C ASP A 48 -12.34 -5.54 7.31
N TYR A 49 -11.05 -5.47 7.62
CA TYR A 49 -9.98 -5.02 6.70
C TYR A 49 -8.72 -5.85 6.90
N VAL A 50 -8.06 -6.15 5.79
CA VAL A 50 -6.71 -6.74 5.77
C VAL A 50 -5.80 -5.80 5.00
N VAL A 51 -4.73 -5.33 5.64
CA VAL A 51 -3.71 -4.49 5.01
C VAL A 51 -2.49 -5.33 4.72
N ILE A 52 -2.11 -5.44 3.46
CA ILE A 52 -0.94 -6.19 3.01
C ILE A 52 0.18 -5.20 2.69
N ASP A 53 1.21 -5.14 3.53
CA ASP A 53 2.44 -4.38 3.26
C ASP A 53 3.33 -5.19 2.31
N SER A 54 3.62 -4.63 1.15
CA SER A 54 4.37 -5.28 0.08
C SER A 54 5.72 -4.63 -0.14
N SER A 55 6.72 -5.43 -0.50
CA SER A 55 8.01 -4.88 -0.91
C SER A 55 7.88 -4.07 -2.21
N PRO A 56 8.78 -3.09 -2.45
CA PRO A 56 8.67 -2.19 -3.60
C PRO A 56 8.99 -2.85 -4.95
N ASN A 57 9.46 -4.09 -4.96
CA ASN A 57 9.75 -4.83 -6.18
C ASN A 57 8.52 -5.62 -6.67
N LEU A 58 8.44 -5.87 -7.97
CA LEU A 58 7.38 -6.67 -8.58
C LEU A 58 7.72 -8.17 -8.53
N SER A 59 7.94 -8.68 -7.33
CA SER A 59 8.28 -10.08 -7.07
C SER A 59 7.05 -10.98 -7.02
N MET A 60 7.26 -12.29 -6.89
CA MET A 60 6.17 -13.26 -6.72
C MET A 60 5.37 -12.99 -5.43
N MET A 61 6.01 -12.46 -4.39
CA MET A 61 5.33 -12.07 -3.16
C MET A 61 4.37 -10.90 -3.40
N THR A 62 4.81 -9.88 -4.14
CA THR A 62 3.96 -8.73 -4.52
C THR A 62 2.80 -9.18 -5.41
N ILE A 63 3.04 -10.11 -6.36
CA ILE A 63 1.96 -10.69 -7.18
C ILE A 63 0.94 -11.41 -6.30
N ASN A 64 1.38 -12.22 -5.31
CA ASN A 64 0.49 -12.86 -4.35
C ASN A 64 -0.35 -11.84 -3.57
N GLY A 65 0.27 -10.76 -3.10
CA GLY A 65 -0.44 -9.65 -2.46
C GLY A 65 -1.54 -9.08 -3.37
N LEU A 66 -1.21 -8.74 -4.61
CA LEU A 66 -2.16 -8.19 -5.58
C LEU A 66 -3.29 -9.17 -5.96
N MET A 67 -3.00 -10.47 -6.00
CA MET A 67 -4.01 -11.50 -6.28
C MET A 67 -4.99 -11.69 -5.12
N ALA A 68 -4.60 -11.33 -3.90
CA ALA A 68 -5.43 -11.40 -2.70
C ALA A 68 -6.12 -10.05 -2.36
N THR A 69 -5.91 -9.00 -3.14
CA THR A 69 -6.29 -7.61 -2.82
C THR A 69 -7.50 -7.16 -3.62
N ASP A 70 -8.42 -6.43 -2.98
CA ASP A 70 -9.54 -5.72 -3.62
C ASP A 70 -9.12 -4.32 -4.10
N LEU A 71 -8.25 -3.65 -3.35
CA LEU A 71 -7.77 -2.31 -3.65
C LEU A 71 -6.25 -2.20 -3.44
N ALA A 72 -5.49 -2.06 -4.50
CA ALA A 72 -4.07 -1.70 -4.43
C ALA A 72 -3.92 -0.19 -4.21
N LEU A 73 -3.29 0.18 -3.10
CA LEU A 73 -3.01 1.57 -2.75
C LEU A 73 -1.52 1.86 -2.99
N VAL A 74 -1.24 2.76 -3.93
CA VAL A 74 0.12 3.01 -4.43
C VAL A 74 0.61 4.38 -4.00
N PRO A 75 1.60 4.47 -3.10
CA PRO A 75 2.21 5.74 -2.73
C PRO A 75 3.11 6.27 -3.86
N LEU A 76 2.95 7.54 -4.19
CA LEU A 76 3.79 8.26 -5.14
C LEU A 76 4.54 9.40 -4.44
N GLU A 77 5.84 9.36 -4.47
CA GLU A 77 6.66 10.51 -4.10
C GLU A 77 6.76 11.45 -5.31
N PRO A 78 6.60 12.77 -5.15
CA PRO A 78 6.64 13.71 -6.27
C PRO A 78 8.09 13.96 -6.72
N HIS A 79 8.62 13.04 -7.50
CA HIS A 79 9.91 13.20 -8.19
C HIS A 79 9.85 12.57 -9.59
N ILE A 80 10.74 13.00 -10.48
CA ILE A 80 10.71 12.70 -11.91
C ILE A 80 10.75 11.19 -12.24
N PHE A 81 11.35 10.38 -11.37
CA PHE A 81 11.39 8.92 -11.57
C PHE A 81 10.08 8.21 -11.23
N ALA A 82 9.16 8.87 -10.50
CA ALA A 82 7.86 8.29 -10.19
C ALA A 82 7.08 8.01 -11.48
N ILE A 83 7.10 8.93 -12.43
CA ILE A 83 6.39 8.81 -13.72
C ILE A 83 6.88 7.58 -14.51
N LYS A 84 8.18 7.33 -14.52
CA LYS A 84 8.75 6.14 -15.21
C LYS A 84 8.36 4.82 -14.55
N GLY A 85 8.29 4.79 -13.22
CA GLY A 85 7.88 3.61 -12.47
C GLY A 85 6.40 3.23 -12.65
N ILE A 86 5.54 4.23 -12.85
CA ILE A 86 4.08 4.01 -12.99
C ILE A 86 3.77 3.10 -14.19
N SER A 87 4.42 3.28 -15.33
CA SER A 87 4.15 2.49 -16.53
C SER A 87 4.40 0.99 -16.31
N ALA A 88 5.50 0.63 -15.65
CA ALA A 88 5.81 -0.77 -15.32
C ALA A 88 4.80 -1.36 -14.33
N LEU A 89 4.43 -0.58 -13.31
CA LEU A 89 3.43 -0.98 -12.33
C LEU A 89 2.06 -1.17 -13.00
N MET A 90 1.62 -0.25 -13.86
CA MET A 90 0.35 -0.35 -14.58
C MET A 90 0.29 -1.59 -15.47
N ASN A 91 1.39 -1.95 -16.14
CA ASN A 91 1.46 -3.19 -16.91
C ASN A 91 1.23 -4.41 -16.01
N THR A 92 1.87 -4.45 -14.83
CA THR A 92 1.69 -5.54 -13.86
C THR A 92 0.26 -5.58 -13.32
N LEU A 93 -0.31 -4.44 -12.92
CA LEU A 93 -1.70 -4.35 -12.46
C LEU A 93 -2.68 -4.84 -13.53
N ASN A 94 -2.45 -4.49 -14.80
CA ASN A 94 -3.29 -4.94 -15.92
C ASN A 94 -3.18 -6.46 -16.15
N LEU A 95 -2.01 -7.05 -15.95
CA LEU A 95 -1.84 -8.51 -16.01
C LEU A 95 -2.56 -9.20 -14.86
N VAL A 96 -2.40 -8.71 -13.63
CA VAL A 96 -3.07 -9.26 -12.44
C VAL A 96 -4.58 -9.15 -12.57
N LYS A 97 -5.13 -8.04 -13.08
CA LYS A 97 -6.58 -7.84 -13.30
C LYS A 97 -7.21 -8.89 -14.21
N ARG A 98 -6.45 -9.57 -15.06
CA ARG A 98 -6.99 -10.67 -15.89
C ARG A 98 -7.41 -11.87 -15.03
N ALA A 99 -6.71 -12.13 -13.93
CA ALA A 99 -6.99 -13.23 -13.02
C ALA A 99 -7.76 -12.76 -11.77
N ASN A 100 -7.45 -11.58 -11.23
CA ASN A 100 -8.19 -10.92 -10.16
C ASN A 100 -9.04 -9.77 -10.73
N LYS A 101 -10.22 -10.10 -11.28
CA LYS A 101 -11.13 -9.12 -11.91
C LYS A 101 -11.66 -8.06 -10.93
N GLY A 102 -11.65 -8.35 -9.64
CA GLY A 102 -12.08 -7.42 -8.58
C GLY A 102 -11.01 -6.39 -8.20
N LEU A 103 -9.76 -6.56 -8.64
CA LEU A 103 -8.68 -5.67 -8.27
C LEU A 103 -8.91 -4.25 -8.81
N ARG A 104 -9.01 -3.30 -7.91
CA ARG A 104 -8.98 -1.85 -8.17
C ARG A 104 -7.62 -1.31 -7.74
N HIS A 105 -7.28 -0.11 -8.16
CA HIS A 105 -6.08 0.58 -7.70
C HIS A 105 -6.35 2.06 -7.54
N LYS A 106 -5.64 2.67 -6.60
CA LYS A 106 -5.58 4.12 -6.40
C LYS A 106 -4.16 4.53 -6.06
N PHE A 107 -3.80 5.70 -6.52
CA PHE A 107 -2.53 6.36 -6.19
C PHE A 107 -2.78 7.43 -5.13
N PHE A 108 -1.83 7.67 -4.25
CA PHE A 108 -1.84 8.85 -3.39
C PHE A 108 -0.45 9.46 -3.30
N ILE A 109 -0.40 10.77 -3.15
CA ILE A 109 0.85 11.51 -3.07
C ILE A 109 1.33 11.50 -1.62
N THR A 110 2.59 11.11 -1.44
CA THR A 110 3.24 11.08 -0.13
C THR A 110 4.52 11.89 -0.13
N LYS A 111 5.04 12.23 1.06
CA LYS A 111 6.22 13.07 1.25
C LYS A 111 6.13 14.40 0.51
N PHE A 112 4.95 14.99 0.48
CA PHE A 112 4.69 16.25 -0.21
C PHE A 112 5.17 17.44 0.62
N ASP A 113 5.98 18.33 0.01
CA ASP A 113 6.36 19.62 0.59
C ASP A 113 5.80 20.75 -0.28
N ALA A 114 4.77 21.44 0.25
CA ALA A 114 4.09 22.52 -0.46
C ALA A 114 4.99 23.76 -0.70
N ARG A 115 6.15 23.85 -0.06
CA ARG A 115 7.13 24.94 -0.26
C ARG A 115 7.96 24.75 -1.55
N ILE A 116 7.99 23.52 -2.09
CA ILE A 116 8.78 23.17 -3.26
C ILE A 116 7.89 23.26 -4.51
N ASN A 117 8.15 24.23 -5.38
CA ASN A 117 7.34 24.44 -6.59
C ASN A 117 7.39 23.22 -7.54
N ALA A 118 8.55 22.57 -7.69
CA ALA A 118 8.67 21.37 -8.49
C ALA A 118 7.74 20.24 -8.03
N PHE A 119 7.41 20.15 -6.73
CA PHE A 119 6.46 19.16 -6.22
C PHE A 119 5.03 19.48 -6.63
N LYS A 120 4.67 20.76 -6.71
CA LYS A 120 3.34 21.19 -7.18
C LYS A 120 3.16 20.93 -8.67
N GLU A 121 4.21 21.19 -9.46
CA GLU A 121 4.20 20.93 -10.91
C GLU A 121 4.06 19.44 -11.19
N LEU A 122 4.85 18.60 -10.53
CA LEU A 122 4.77 17.14 -10.64
C LEU A 122 3.43 16.59 -10.12
N GLU A 123 2.87 17.14 -9.05
CA GLU A 123 1.53 16.77 -8.60
C GLU A 123 0.49 17.05 -9.69
N ALA A 124 0.54 18.22 -10.32
CA ALA A 124 -0.38 18.58 -11.38
C ALA A 124 -0.26 17.61 -12.57
N GLU A 125 0.96 17.29 -12.99
CA GLU A 125 1.23 16.35 -14.06
C GLU A 125 0.73 14.92 -13.74
N LEU A 126 0.95 14.45 -12.50
CA LEU A 126 0.45 13.15 -12.03
C LEU A 126 -1.08 13.11 -12.04
N ARG A 127 -1.74 14.18 -11.58
CA ARG A 127 -3.21 14.25 -11.59
C ARG A 127 -3.80 14.35 -12.98
N GLU A 128 -3.15 15.06 -13.90
CA GLU A 128 -3.56 15.11 -15.30
C GLU A 128 -3.43 13.74 -15.97
N SER A 129 -2.32 13.04 -15.72
CA SER A 129 -1.99 11.75 -16.31
C SER A 129 -2.85 10.60 -15.80
N LEU A 130 -3.10 10.56 -14.49
CA LEU A 130 -3.77 9.45 -13.79
C LEU A 130 -5.23 9.77 -13.44
N LYS A 131 -5.65 11.02 -13.57
CA LYS A 131 -7.04 11.50 -13.38
C LYS A 131 -7.66 11.01 -12.06
N ASP A 132 -8.79 10.32 -12.18
CA ASP A 132 -9.59 9.83 -11.05
C ASP A 132 -8.90 8.70 -10.24
N ASP A 133 -7.78 8.17 -10.75
CA ASP A 133 -7.03 7.15 -10.02
C ASP A 133 -6.12 7.74 -8.94
N VAL A 134 -5.94 9.08 -8.88
CA VAL A 134 -5.20 9.75 -7.79
C VAL A 134 -6.16 10.23 -6.73
N LEU A 135 -5.96 9.77 -5.48
CA LEU A 135 -6.71 10.24 -4.32
C LEU A 135 -6.46 11.74 -4.07
N LYS A 136 -7.45 12.41 -3.47
CA LYS A 136 -7.35 13.84 -3.16
C LYS A 136 -6.36 14.11 -2.04
N THR A 137 -6.36 13.23 -1.05
CA THR A 137 -5.49 13.32 0.12
C THR A 137 -4.02 13.18 -0.26
N LYS A 138 -3.19 14.00 0.38
CA LYS A 138 -1.72 13.96 0.29
C LYS A 138 -1.13 13.83 1.68
N ILE A 139 -0.08 13.03 1.80
CA ILE A 139 0.68 12.94 3.05
C ILE A 139 1.85 13.91 2.98
N ARG A 140 1.86 14.88 3.88
CA ARG A 140 2.92 15.90 3.98
C ARG A 140 4.22 15.29 4.52
N ILE A 141 5.35 15.94 4.24
CA ILE A 141 6.59 15.67 4.96
C ILE A 141 6.44 16.18 6.40
N ASP A 142 6.65 15.30 7.38
CA ASP A 142 6.68 15.65 8.80
C ASP A 142 7.72 14.80 9.53
N ASN A 143 8.58 15.46 10.31
CA ASN A 143 9.58 14.76 11.12
C ASN A 143 8.95 13.86 12.19
N ALA A 144 7.72 14.14 12.62
CA ALA A 144 6.99 13.31 13.56
C ALA A 144 6.82 11.86 13.04
N VAL A 145 6.68 11.67 11.71
CA VAL A 145 6.62 10.32 11.11
C VAL A 145 7.93 9.55 11.36
N ARG A 146 9.08 10.19 11.18
CA ARG A 146 10.38 9.56 11.45
C ARG A 146 10.58 9.30 12.95
N THR A 147 10.17 10.25 13.78
CA THR A 147 10.28 10.12 15.24
C THR A 147 9.39 8.98 15.75
N SER A 148 8.15 8.86 15.25
CA SER A 148 7.25 7.78 15.66
C SER A 148 7.84 6.39 15.31
N GLN A 149 8.44 6.24 14.14
CA GLN A 149 9.13 5.01 13.75
C GLN A 149 10.29 4.65 14.69
N ASN A 150 11.13 5.63 15.05
CA ASN A 150 12.26 5.42 15.96
C ASN A 150 11.79 5.08 17.41
N GLU A 151 10.62 5.55 17.80
CA GLU A 151 10.00 5.28 19.11
C GLU A 151 9.09 4.06 19.10
N PHE A 152 8.98 3.32 17.99
CA PHE A 152 8.05 2.19 17.81
C PHE A 152 6.58 2.57 18.11
N LYS A 153 6.20 3.80 17.78
CA LYS A 153 4.87 4.35 17.93
C LYS A 153 4.20 4.56 16.58
N THR A 154 2.88 4.60 16.60
CA THR A 154 2.11 5.07 15.44
C THR A 154 2.15 6.59 15.36
N ILE A 155 1.88 7.16 14.18
CA ILE A 155 1.76 8.62 14.04
C ILE A 155 0.64 9.21 14.91
N PHE A 156 -0.40 8.43 15.20
CA PHE A 156 -1.53 8.84 16.03
C PHE A 156 -1.18 8.97 17.52
N GLU A 157 -0.07 8.37 17.96
CA GLU A 157 0.46 8.53 19.31
C GLU A 157 1.37 9.77 19.45
N MET A 158 1.67 10.45 18.32
CA MET A 158 2.50 11.66 18.30
C MET A 158 1.67 12.90 18.57
N LYS A 159 2.25 13.85 19.34
CA LYS A 159 1.60 15.15 19.60
C LYS A 159 1.93 16.13 18.46
N ASN A 160 0.93 16.92 18.07
CA ASN A 160 1.09 18.07 17.18
C ASN A 160 1.63 17.78 15.76
N SER A 161 1.41 16.58 15.23
CA SER A 161 1.73 16.27 13.83
C SER A 161 0.55 16.58 12.90
N LYS A 162 0.83 17.30 11.83
CA LYS A 162 -0.17 17.54 10.76
C LYS A 162 -0.43 16.27 9.94
N CYS A 163 0.48 15.31 9.96
CA CYS A 163 0.28 14.03 9.29
C CYS A 163 -0.81 13.17 9.93
N ILE A 164 -1.21 13.41 11.18
CA ILE A 164 -2.35 12.71 11.80
C ILE A 164 -3.59 12.94 10.94
N GLU A 165 -3.92 14.21 10.69
CA GLU A 165 -5.05 14.60 9.83
C GLU A 165 -4.94 14.03 8.40
N ASP A 166 -3.71 14.06 7.83
CA ASP A 166 -3.48 13.51 6.50
C ASP A 166 -3.78 12.01 6.43
N TYR A 167 -3.34 11.23 7.42
CA TYR A 167 -3.59 9.79 7.47
C TYR A 167 -5.06 9.47 7.80
N GLU A 168 -5.72 10.26 8.64
CA GLU A 168 -7.16 10.12 8.89
C GLU A 168 -7.96 10.33 7.60
N ASN A 169 -7.69 11.43 6.88
CA ASN A 169 -8.33 11.74 5.60
C ASN A 169 -8.06 10.65 4.54
N LEU A 170 -6.82 10.14 4.48
CA LEU A 170 -6.47 9.03 3.59
C LEU A 170 -7.30 7.79 3.93
N GLY A 171 -7.42 7.45 5.21
CA GLY A 171 -8.22 6.32 5.68
C GLY A 171 -9.70 6.43 5.28
N GLU A 172 -10.31 7.60 5.44
CA GLU A 172 -11.70 7.81 5.03
C GLU A 172 -11.87 7.74 3.51
N GLU A 173 -10.94 8.29 2.73
CA GLU A 173 -10.98 8.24 1.27
C GLU A 173 -10.82 6.80 0.76
N VAL A 174 -9.93 6.00 1.37
CA VAL A 174 -9.75 4.57 1.06
C VAL A 174 -11.00 3.77 1.39
N LYS A 175 -11.61 3.98 2.57
CA LYS A 175 -12.88 3.34 2.94
C LYS A 175 -14.00 3.66 1.96
N ALA A 176 -14.08 4.91 1.47
CA ALA A 176 -15.06 5.30 0.46
C ALA A 176 -14.81 4.55 -0.87
N CYS A 177 -13.54 4.36 -1.26
CA CYS A 177 -13.21 3.56 -2.44
C CYS A 177 -13.60 2.09 -2.30
N LEU A 178 -13.56 1.51 -1.11
CA LEU A 178 -13.91 0.10 -0.88
C LEU A 178 -15.42 -0.16 -0.90
N LYS A 179 -16.25 0.85 -0.60
CA LYS A 179 -17.71 0.73 -0.57
C LYS A 179 -18.36 0.79 -1.96
N ASN A 180 -17.66 1.32 -2.96
CA ASN A 180 -18.11 1.45 -4.35
C ASN A 180 -17.54 0.34 -5.23
#